data_7c74dff1a7ab9ad0327cb564ccc138b8
#
_entry.id   7c74dff1a7ab9ad0327cb564ccc138b8
#
_cell.length_a   1.000
_cell.length_b   1.000
_cell.length_c   1.000
_cell.angle_alpha   90.00
_cell.angle_beta   90.00
_cell.angle_gamma   90.00
#
_symmetry.space_group_name_H-M   'P 1'
#
loop_
_entity.id
_entity.type
_entity.pdbx_description
1 polymer ?
#
loop_
_entity_poly.entity_id
_entity_poly.type
_entity_poly.pdbx_seq_one_letter_code
_entity_poly.pdbx_strand_id
1 'polypeptide(L)'
;TNGAYDPTVAPLTDLWGIGTEHQQVPAQSDIDAALQTVGTQHVHVSGDSVQLDGGSRIDLGGIAKGYAADLCADILKDADADGLLVLGGNIYAVGTNEGKDWNIGIADPDEPTDTVAAVAVHDLSVVTSGDYERYFEQDGVRYHHILDPDTGYPIQNDLWGVSIICDSSLTGDALSTTCM
;
A
#
# COMPACT_ATOMS: atom_id res chain seq x y z
N THR A 1 -11.40 -3.92 6.52
CA THR A 1 -10.95 -2.51 6.53
C THR A 1 -12.08 -1.51 6.84
N ASN A 2 -13.36 -1.95 6.80
CA ASN A 2 -14.54 -1.08 6.96
C ASN A 2 -14.56 0.13 6.00
N GLY A 3 -13.96 -0.01 4.80
CA GLY A 3 -13.90 1.04 3.80
C GLY A 3 -12.63 1.89 3.81
N ALA A 4 -11.82 1.85 4.87
CA ALA A 4 -10.59 2.64 4.94
C ALA A 4 -9.57 2.30 3.83
N TYR A 5 -9.52 1.02 3.39
CA TYR A 5 -8.89 0.66 2.13
C TYR A 5 -9.99 0.44 1.08
N ASP A 6 -10.00 1.27 0.05
CA ASP A 6 -10.92 1.18 -1.08
C ASP A 6 -10.15 1.19 -2.42
N PRO A 7 -10.15 0.08 -3.18
CA PRO A 7 -9.44 0.02 -4.45
C PRO A 7 -10.09 0.88 -5.55
N THR A 8 -11.27 1.43 -5.33
CA THR A 8 -11.96 2.29 -6.30
C THR A 8 -11.44 3.74 -6.32
N VAL A 9 -10.39 4.05 -5.55
CA VAL A 9 -9.75 5.39 -5.49
C VAL A 9 -9.01 5.81 -6.77
N ALA A 10 -8.94 4.98 -7.81
CA ALA A 10 -8.23 5.28 -9.05
C ALA A 10 -8.59 6.65 -9.66
N PRO A 11 -9.85 7.12 -9.68
CA PRO A 11 -10.18 8.46 -10.16
C PRO A 11 -9.51 9.58 -9.36
N LEU A 12 -9.37 9.40 -8.06
CA LEU A 12 -8.67 10.35 -7.17
C LEU A 12 -7.15 10.27 -7.40
N THR A 13 -6.58 9.05 -7.46
CA THR A 13 -5.15 8.84 -7.72
C THR A 13 -4.71 9.54 -9.01
N ASP A 14 -5.50 9.39 -10.09
CA ASP A 14 -5.20 10.05 -11.37
C ASP A 14 -5.36 11.57 -11.28
N LEU A 15 -6.35 12.07 -10.55
CA LEU A 15 -6.62 13.49 -10.39
C LEU A 15 -5.48 14.20 -9.64
N TRP A 16 -4.99 13.61 -8.57
CA TRP A 16 -3.85 14.12 -7.80
C TRP A 16 -2.52 13.95 -8.53
N GLY A 17 -2.35 12.86 -9.28
CA GLY A 17 -1.15 12.55 -10.06
C GLY A 17 0.13 12.43 -9.25
N ILE A 18 0.06 12.15 -7.95
CA ILE A 18 1.20 12.15 -7.02
C ILE A 18 2.28 11.17 -7.46
N GLY A 19 3.53 11.66 -7.54
CA GLY A 19 4.67 10.88 -8.02
C GLY A 19 4.78 10.82 -9.55
N THR A 20 3.99 11.62 -10.28
CA THR A 20 4.07 11.78 -11.73
C THR A 20 4.43 13.22 -12.11
N GLU A 21 4.70 13.46 -13.40
CA GLU A 21 4.91 14.82 -13.93
C GLU A 21 3.65 15.70 -13.91
N HIS A 22 2.47 15.11 -13.61
CA HIS A 22 1.18 15.80 -13.57
C HIS A 22 0.67 16.05 -12.15
N GLN A 23 1.52 15.84 -11.13
CA GLN A 23 1.13 16.06 -9.74
C GLN A 23 0.65 17.50 -9.50
N GLN A 24 -0.46 17.61 -8.78
CA GLN A 24 -1.13 18.89 -8.50
C GLN A 24 -2.03 18.80 -7.29
N VAL A 25 -2.41 19.95 -6.72
CA VAL A 25 -3.56 20.05 -5.82
C VAL A 25 -4.80 20.31 -6.68
N PRO A 26 -5.74 19.36 -6.78
CA PRO A 26 -6.91 19.50 -7.64
C PRO A 26 -7.89 20.58 -7.11
N ALA A 27 -8.74 21.09 -7.99
CA ALA A 27 -9.86 21.91 -7.56
C ALA A 27 -10.88 21.07 -6.77
N GLN A 28 -11.52 21.65 -5.75
CA GLN A 28 -12.51 20.96 -4.93
C GLN A 28 -13.63 20.35 -5.76
N SER A 29 -14.10 21.05 -6.79
CA SER A 29 -15.16 20.56 -7.69
C SER A 29 -14.77 19.27 -8.42
N ASP A 30 -13.48 19.09 -8.73
CA ASP A 30 -12.99 17.91 -9.43
C ASP A 30 -12.85 16.74 -8.46
N ILE A 31 -12.42 17.01 -7.21
CA ILE A 31 -12.42 16.03 -6.12
C ILE A 31 -13.85 15.55 -5.84
N ASP A 32 -14.81 16.48 -5.69
CA ASP A 32 -16.21 16.16 -5.43
C ASP A 32 -16.82 15.32 -6.57
N ALA A 33 -16.45 15.59 -7.82
CA ALA A 33 -16.87 14.79 -8.97
C ALA A 33 -16.25 13.39 -8.98
N ALA A 34 -14.96 13.26 -8.66
CA ALA A 34 -14.27 11.98 -8.57
C ALA A 34 -14.85 11.10 -7.45
N LEU A 35 -15.15 11.68 -6.30
CA LEU A 35 -15.76 10.97 -5.15
C LEU A 35 -17.09 10.30 -5.49
N GLN A 36 -17.86 10.82 -6.47
CA GLN A 36 -19.12 10.17 -6.90
C GLN A 36 -18.89 8.79 -7.53
N THR A 37 -17.69 8.47 -7.93
CA THR A 37 -17.32 7.21 -8.58
C THR A 37 -16.47 6.30 -7.67
N VAL A 38 -16.14 6.74 -6.46
CA VAL A 38 -15.43 5.99 -5.42
C VAL A 38 -16.43 5.25 -4.54
N GLY A 39 -16.08 4.03 -4.18
CA GLY A 39 -16.88 3.20 -3.27
C GLY A 39 -17.09 1.79 -3.80
N THR A 40 -16.93 0.81 -2.93
CA THR A 40 -17.07 -0.62 -3.26
C THR A 40 -18.49 -1.01 -3.73
N GLN A 41 -19.51 -0.17 -3.50
CA GLN A 41 -20.86 -0.35 -4.03
C GLN A 41 -20.91 -0.32 -5.57
N HIS A 42 -19.90 0.24 -6.22
CA HIS A 42 -19.75 0.28 -7.67
C HIS A 42 -19.05 -0.97 -8.25
N VAL A 43 -18.63 -1.90 -7.40
CA VAL A 43 -17.90 -3.12 -7.80
C VAL A 43 -18.81 -4.32 -7.64
N HIS A 44 -19.17 -4.96 -8.75
CA HIS A 44 -20.03 -6.13 -8.76
C HIS A 44 -19.22 -7.35 -9.16
N VAL A 45 -19.08 -8.32 -8.23
CA VAL A 45 -18.36 -9.58 -8.48
C VAL A 45 -19.37 -10.70 -8.69
N SER A 46 -19.27 -11.41 -9.81
CA SER A 46 -20.13 -12.55 -10.14
C SER A 46 -19.30 -13.67 -10.79
N GLY A 47 -19.05 -14.75 -10.05
CA GLY A 47 -18.13 -15.81 -10.48
C GLY A 47 -16.74 -15.24 -10.78
N ASP A 48 -16.27 -15.46 -11.99
CA ASP A 48 -14.95 -14.97 -12.48
C ASP A 48 -15.01 -13.59 -13.15
N SER A 49 -16.13 -12.90 -13.01
CA SER A 49 -16.33 -11.59 -13.65
C SER A 49 -16.45 -10.48 -12.63
N VAL A 50 -15.83 -9.35 -12.95
CA VAL A 50 -15.97 -8.09 -12.21
C VAL A 50 -16.56 -7.05 -13.15
N GLN A 51 -17.62 -6.40 -12.71
CA GLN A 51 -18.26 -5.30 -13.41
C GLN A 51 -18.13 -4.03 -12.54
N LEU A 52 -17.76 -2.93 -13.17
CA LEU A 52 -17.73 -1.60 -12.55
C LEU A 52 -18.81 -0.74 -13.20
N ASP A 53 -19.50 0.06 -12.41
CA ASP A 53 -20.50 1.03 -12.87
C ASP A 53 -20.17 2.45 -12.43
N GLY A 54 -20.96 3.41 -12.91
CA GLY A 54 -20.83 4.81 -12.51
C GLY A 54 -19.55 5.52 -12.93
N GLY A 55 -18.73 4.91 -13.81
CA GLY A 55 -17.42 5.45 -14.19
C GLY A 55 -16.32 5.11 -13.19
N SER A 56 -16.59 4.22 -12.23
CA SER A 56 -15.61 3.73 -11.26
C SER A 56 -14.45 3.02 -11.93
N ARG A 57 -13.28 3.13 -11.34
CA ARG A 57 -12.04 2.46 -11.77
C ARG A 57 -11.31 1.92 -10.54
N ILE A 58 -10.54 0.85 -10.74
CA ILE A 58 -9.81 0.17 -9.66
C ILE A 58 -8.33 0.49 -9.77
N ASP A 59 -7.72 0.85 -8.65
CA ASP A 59 -6.28 0.89 -8.41
C ASP A 59 -5.92 -0.23 -7.42
N LEU A 60 -5.08 -1.16 -7.85
CA LEU A 60 -4.59 -2.27 -7.04
C LEU A 60 -3.19 -2.00 -6.48
N GLY A 61 -2.66 -0.79 -6.62
CA GLY A 61 -1.31 -0.42 -6.20
C GLY A 61 -1.03 -0.68 -4.71
N GLY A 62 -2.05 -0.60 -3.87
CA GLY A 62 -1.94 -0.85 -2.43
C GLY A 62 -2.05 -2.32 -2.00
N ILE A 63 -2.19 -3.29 -2.95
CA ILE A 63 -2.23 -4.73 -2.63
C ILE A 63 -1.45 -5.60 -3.62
N ALA A 64 -1.06 -5.05 -4.76
CA ALA A 64 -0.44 -5.84 -5.84
C ALA A 64 0.94 -6.39 -5.44
N LYS A 65 1.71 -5.63 -4.67
CA LYS A 65 3.01 -6.07 -4.18
C LYS A 65 2.86 -7.22 -3.18
N GLY A 66 1.89 -7.10 -2.27
CA GLY A 66 1.55 -8.15 -1.31
C GLY A 66 1.12 -9.44 -1.99
N TYR A 67 0.25 -9.34 -2.98
CA TYR A 67 -0.18 -10.50 -3.77
C TYR A 67 1.00 -11.17 -4.50
N ALA A 68 1.85 -10.39 -5.14
CA ALA A 68 3.02 -10.91 -5.83
C ALA A 68 4.03 -11.56 -4.86
N ALA A 69 4.21 -10.98 -3.67
CA ALA A 69 5.07 -11.56 -2.64
C ALA A 69 4.56 -12.91 -2.14
N ASP A 70 3.24 -13.04 -1.88
CA ASP A 70 2.63 -14.31 -1.46
C ASP A 70 2.83 -15.40 -2.53
N LEU A 71 2.56 -15.10 -3.82
CA LEU A 71 2.79 -16.04 -4.91
C LEU A 71 4.27 -16.48 -5.04
N CYS A 72 5.20 -15.54 -4.90
CA CYS A 72 6.62 -15.85 -4.96
C CYS A 72 7.07 -16.66 -3.72
N ALA A 73 6.52 -16.36 -2.54
CA ALA A 73 6.79 -17.11 -1.33
C ALA A 73 6.33 -18.56 -1.44
N ASP A 74 5.15 -18.80 -2.03
CA ASP A 74 4.65 -20.16 -2.27
C ASP A 74 5.58 -20.95 -3.21
N ILE A 75 6.09 -20.32 -4.28
CA ILE A 75 7.06 -20.94 -5.19
C ILE A 75 8.35 -21.34 -4.45
N LEU A 76 8.87 -20.48 -3.55
CA LEU A 76 10.06 -20.79 -2.78
C LEU A 76 9.80 -21.94 -1.78
N LYS A 77 8.65 -21.90 -1.09
CA LYS A 77 8.24 -22.96 -0.15
C LYS A 77 8.07 -24.31 -0.86
N ASP A 78 7.44 -24.33 -2.03
CA ASP A 78 7.26 -25.54 -2.85
C ASP A 78 8.60 -26.11 -3.33
N ALA A 79 9.60 -25.26 -3.48
CA ALA A 79 10.97 -25.65 -3.85
C ALA A 79 11.86 -26.00 -2.64
N ASP A 80 11.33 -25.99 -1.42
CA ASP A 80 12.08 -26.18 -0.16
C ASP A 80 13.28 -25.20 -0.08
N ALA A 81 13.06 -23.95 -0.47
CA ALA A 81 14.10 -22.93 -0.57
C ALA A 81 13.88 -21.79 0.43
N ASP A 82 14.90 -21.46 1.18
CA ASP A 82 14.96 -20.26 2.01
C ASP A 82 15.22 -19.02 1.14
N GLY A 83 14.63 -17.87 1.48
CA GLY A 83 14.85 -16.65 0.73
C GLY A 83 14.19 -15.42 1.31
N LEU A 84 14.64 -14.25 0.84
CA LEU A 84 14.07 -12.96 1.18
C LEU A 84 13.53 -12.29 -0.09
N LEU A 85 12.22 -12.10 -0.14
CA LEU A 85 11.55 -11.34 -1.21
C LEU A 85 11.46 -9.88 -0.79
N VAL A 86 11.97 -8.98 -1.63
CA VAL A 86 11.96 -7.53 -1.36
C VAL A 86 11.30 -6.81 -2.52
N LEU A 87 10.11 -6.27 -2.28
CA LEU A 87 9.28 -5.55 -3.25
C LEU A 87 8.98 -4.12 -2.75
N GLY A 88 10.04 -3.33 -2.58
CA GLY A 88 9.95 -2.00 -1.97
C GLY A 88 9.61 -2.12 -0.48
N GLY A 89 8.58 -1.42 0.01
CA GLY A 89 8.11 -1.50 1.41
C GLY A 89 7.48 -2.83 1.81
N ASN A 90 7.42 -3.82 0.91
CA ASN A 90 6.85 -5.14 1.15
C ASN A 90 7.98 -6.20 1.14
N ILE A 91 8.20 -6.85 2.28
CA ILE A 91 9.26 -7.86 2.46
C ILE A 91 8.62 -9.15 2.96
N TYR A 92 8.90 -10.29 2.30
CA TYR A 92 8.52 -11.63 2.78
C TYR A 92 9.78 -12.45 3.08
N ALA A 93 9.91 -12.90 4.30
CA ALA A 93 10.97 -13.83 4.74
C ALA A 93 10.45 -15.28 4.62
N VAL A 94 11.00 -16.05 3.68
CA VAL A 94 10.69 -17.48 3.51
C VAL A 94 11.77 -18.28 4.20
N GLY A 95 11.35 -19.22 5.08
CA GLY A 95 12.28 -20.07 5.83
C GLY A 95 13.25 -19.26 6.69
N THR A 96 14.52 -19.68 6.72
CA THR A 96 15.55 -19.13 7.60
C THR A 96 16.78 -18.63 6.84
N ASN A 97 17.54 -17.73 7.46
CA ASN A 97 18.86 -17.33 7.00
C ASN A 97 19.93 -18.17 7.70
N GLU A 98 20.41 -19.25 7.04
CA GLU A 98 21.40 -20.18 7.61
C GLU A 98 20.96 -20.75 8.98
N GLY A 99 19.69 -21.10 9.12
CA GLY A 99 19.09 -21.66 10.34
C GLY A 99 18.78 -20.64 11.44
N LYS A 100 18.76 -19.34 11.11
CA LYS A 100 18.35 -18.25 12.00
C LYS A 100 17.21 -17.44 11.37
N ASP A 101 16.46 -16.75 12.20
CA ASP A 101 15.46 -15.81 11.70
C ASP A 101 16.10 -14.72 10.83
N TRP A 102 15.36 -14.26 9.83
CA TRP A 102 15.69 -13.08 9.05
C TRP A 102 15.55 -11.83 9.90
N ASN A 103 16.51 -10.94 9.85
CA ASN A 103 16.45 -9.67 10.57
C ASN A 103 16.10 -8.54 9.60
N ILE A 104 14.87 -8.05 9.69
CA ILE A 104 14.31 -7.04 8.80
C ILE A 104 14.34 -5.68 9.49
N GLY A 105 15.05 -4.72 8.87
CA GLY A 105 15.07 -3.33 9.32
C GLY A 105 13.83 -2.56 8.89
N ILE A 106 13.29 -1.74 9.78
CA ILE A 106 12.24 -0.75 9.49
C ILE A 106 12.97 0.59 9.34
N ALA A 107 12.87 1.18 8.13
CA ALA A 107 13.57 2.40 7.80
C ALA A 107 13.13 3.58 8.67
N ASP A 108 14.07 4.48 8.95
CA ASP A 108 13.78 5.78 9.54
C ASP A 108 13.14 6.68 8.46
N PRO A 109 11.95 7.25 8.70
CA PRO A 109 11.30 8.17 7.75
C PRO A 109 12.11 9.42 7.40
N ASP A 110 12.91 9.94 8.36
CA ASP A 110 13.75 11.12 8.18
C ASP A 110 15.07 10.79 7.49
N GLU A 111 15.65 9.63 7.80
CA GLU A 111 16.94 9.18 7.28
C GLU A 111 16.79 7.75 6.73
N PRO A 112 16.26 7.57 5.48
CA PRO A 112 15.88 6.24 4.94
C PRO A 112 17.03 5.23 4.83
N THR A 113 18.29 5.65 5.00
CA THR A 113 19.45 4.77 5.10
C THR A 113 19.65 4.18 6.49
N ASP A 114 18.98 4.73 7.50
CA ASP A 114 19.01 4.29 8.88
C ASP A 114 17.76 3.47 9.21
N THR A 115 17.76 2.83 10.38
CA THR A 115 16.64 2.01 10.86
C THR A 115 16.19 2.45 12.23
N VAL A 116 14.88 2.64 12.42
CA VAL A 116 14.29 2.91 13.74
C VAL A 116 14.06 1.64 14.55
N ALA A 117 13.89 0.50 13.88
CA ALA A 117 13.66 -0.79 14.50
C ALA A 117 14.14 -1.93 13.60
N ALA A 118 14.30 -3.11 14.19
CA ALA A 118 14.52 -4.35 13.45
C ALA A 118 13.68 -5.47 14.07
N VAL A 119 13.14 -6.35 13.23
CA VAL A 119 12.34 -7.49 13.64
C VAL A 119 12.94 -8.78 13.11
N ALA A 120 13.00 -9.80 13.97
CA ALA A 120 13.44 -11.13 13.59
C ALA A 120 12.22 -11.97 13.21
N VAL A 121 12.19 -12.49 11.98
CA VAL A 121 11.04 -13.20 11.41
C VAL A 121 11.48 -14.37 10.55
N HIS A 122 10.63 -15.41 10.48
CA HIS A 122 10.68 -16.48 9.48
C HIS A 122 9.24 -16.80 9.04
N ASP A 123 9.05 -17.16 7.79
CA ASP A 123 7.77 -17.45 7.16
C ASP A 123 6.72 -16.35 7.40
N LEU A 124 7.17 -15.11 7.48
CA LEU A 124 6.34 -13.94 7.72
C LEU A 124 6.68 -12.80 6.75
N SER A 125 5.69 -11.99 6.50
CA SER A 125 5.82 -10.73 5.78
C SER A 125 5.93 -9.55 6.74
N VAL A 126 6.76 -8.57 6.36
CA VAL A 126 6.87 -7.26 6.99
C VAL A 126 6.55 -6.23 5.92
N VAL A 127 5.42 -5.57 6.05
CA VAL A 127 4.91 -4.61 5.05
C VAL A 127 4.79 -3.24 5.67
N THR A 128 5.43 -2.26 5.03
CA THR A 128 5.42 -0.87 5.49
C THR A 128 4.78 0.03 4.44
N SER A 129 3.81 0.84 4.87
CA SER A 129 3.31 2.01 4.16
C SER A 129 3.76 3.28 4.88
N GLY A 130 4.12 4.31 4.12
CA GLY A 130 4.59 5.57 4.68
C GLY A 130 4.26 6.76 3.78
N ASP A 131 4.08 7.93 4.40
CA ASP A 131 3.76 9.19 3.73
C ASP A 131 4.98 9.81 3.02
N TYR A 132 6.18 9.31 3.32
CA TYR A 132 7.47 9.78 2.81
C TYR A 132 7.90 9.12 1.48
N GLU A 133 7.22 8.07 1.03
CA GLU A 133 7.62 7.33 -0.18
C GLU A 133 7.31 8.10 -1.48
N ARG A 134 6.08 8.62 -1.59
CA ARG A 134 5.62 9.38 -2.76
C ARG A 134 4.78 10.57 -2.29
N TYR A 135 5.32 11.77 -2.46
CA TYR A 135 4.67 13.01 -2.07
C TYR A 135 5.19 14.19 -2.90
N PHE A 136 4.51 15.30 -2.81
CA PHE A 136 5.02 16.62 -3.20
C PHE A 136 4.64 17.65 -2.15
N GLU A 137 5.30 18.78 -2.18
CA GLU A 137 5.02 19.89 -1.28
C GLU A 137 4.54 21.10 -2.07
N GLN A 138 3.46 21.72 -1.60
CA GLN A 138 2.96 22.97 -2.14
C GLN A 138 2.47 23.86 -1.00
N ASP A 139 2.90 25.14 -1.00
CA ASP A 139 2.54 26.13 0.02
C ASP A 139 2.82 25.67 1.48
N GLY A 140 3.86 24.85 1.67
CA GLY A 140 4.28 24.32 2.98
C GLY A 140 3.42 23.15 3.47
N VAL A 141 2.56 22.60 2.63
CA VAL A 141 1.76 21.40 2.92
C VAL A 141 2.31 20.23 2.11
N ARG A 142 2.49 19.07 2.76
CA ARG A 142 2.86 17.81 2.11
C ARG A 142 1.61 17.06 1.68
N TYR A 143 1.59 16.65 0.41
CA TYR A 143 0.53 15.86 -0.20
C TYR A 143 1.13 14.52 -0.64
N HIS A 144 0.78 13.44 0.04
CA HIS A 144 1.28 12.09 -0.24
C HIS A 144 0.20 11.20 -0.87
N HIS A 145 0.62 10.06 -1.42
CA HIS A 145 -0.19 9.20 -2.26
C HIS A 145 -1.26 8.37 -1.53
N ILE A 146 -1.29 8.38 -0.20
CA ILE A 146 -2.29 7.66 0.59
C ILE A 146 -3.49 8.59 0.74
N LEU A 147 -4.55 8.30 -0.01
CA LEU A 147 -5.75 9.12 -0.10
C LEU A 147 -6.85 8.55 0.79
N ASP A 148 -7.54 9.44 1.49
CA ASP A 148 -8.77 9.12 2.20
C ASP A 148 -9.93 9.00 1.20
N PRO A 149 -10.59 7.83 1.06
CA PRO A 149 -11.65 7.62 0.11
C PRO A 149 -12.95 8.39 0.42
N ASP A 150 -13.11 8.89 1.65
CA ASP A 150 -14.27 9.67 2.06
C ASP A 150 -14.12 11.16 1.73
N THR A 151 -12.91 11.69 1.87
CA THR A 151 -12.62 13.12 1.65
C THR A 151 -12.00 13.42 0.30
N GLY A 152 -11.34 12.42 -0.31
CA GLY A 152 -10.59 12.55 -1.56
C GLY A 152 -9.25 13.27 -1.43
N TYR A 153 -8.81 13.57 -0.21
CA TYR A 153 -7.54 14.21 0.09
C TYR A 153 -6.50 13.20 0.61
N PRO A 154 -5.19 13.49 0.49
CA PRO A 154 -4.17 12.79 1.26
C PRO A 154 -4.48 12.86 2.75
N ILE A 155 -4.31 11.73 3.44
CA ILE A 155 -4.52 11.64 4.89
C ILE A 155 -3.61 12.63 5.60
N GLN A 156 -4.12 13.29 6.64
CA GLN A 156 -3.35 14.21 7.49
C GLN A 156 -3.46 13.73 8.94
N ASN A 157 -2.41 13.09 9.42
CA ASN A 157 -2.30 12.62 10.81
C ASN A 157 -0.83 12.72 11.27
N ASP A 158 -0.55 12.26 12.49
CA ASP A 158 0.79 12.29 13.08
C ASP A 158 1.59 10.99 12.80
N LEU A 159 1.10 10.10 11.92
CA LEU A 159 1.77 8.85 11.56
C LEU A 159 2.63 9.08 10.30
N TRP A 160 3.90 8.71 10.38
CA TRP A 160 4.83 8.76 9.25
C TRP A 160 4.87 7.44 8.49
N GLY A 161 4.56 6.36 9.17
CA GLY A 161 4.50 5.04 8.57
C GLY A 161 3.93 3.98 9.50
N VAL A 162 3.39 2.93 8.91
CA VAL A 162 2.84 1.77 9.60
C VAL A 162 3.48 0.51 9.04
N SER A 163 4.02 -0.34 9.91
CA SER A 163 4.55 -1.65 9.54
C SER A 163 3.67 -2.76 10.11
N ILE A 164 3.24 -3.67 9.23
CA ILE A 164 2.43 -4.85 9.58
C ILE A 164 3.31 -6.10 9.44
N ILE A 165 3.29 -6.95 10.48
CA ILE A 165 3.93 -8.25 10.47
C ILE A 165 2.84 -9.31 10.46
N CYS A 166 2.79 -10.15 9.45
CA CYS A 166 1.73 -11.16 9.28
C CYS A 166 2.20 -12.29 8.34
N ASP A 167 1.40 -13.35 8.24
CA ASP A 167 1.64 -14.51 7.41
C ASP A 167 1.27 -14.34 5.93
N SER A 168 0.41 -13.37 5.61
CA SER A 168 0.02 -13.03 4.23
C SER A 168 0.45 -11.61 3.90
N SER A 169 1.31 -11.48 2.91
CA SER A 169 1.80 -10.20 2.42
C SER A 169 0.70 -9.34 1.81
N LEU A 170 -0.26 -9.96 1.11
CA LEU A 170 -1.47 -9.30 0.61
C LEU A 170 -2.27 -8.64 1.74
N THR A 171 -2.48 -9.38 2.84
CA THR A 171 -3.16 -8.85 4.03
C THR A 171 -2.36 -7.71 4.65
N GLY A 172 -1.04 -7.86 4.76
CA GLY A 172 -0.14 -6.83 5.28
C GLY A 172 -0.17 -5.55 4.46
N ASP A 173 -0.17 -5.68 3.12
CA ASP A 173 -0.22 -4.54 2.18
C ASP A 173 -1.53 -3.74 2.36
N ALA A 174 -2.68 -4.43 2.39
CA ALA A 174 -3.97 -3.81 2.65
C ALA A 174 -4.05 -3.14 4.04
N LEU A 175 -3.53 -3.82 5.08
CA LEU A 175 -3.62 -3.32 6.46
C LEU A 175 -2.66 -2.17 6.73
N SER A 176 -1.45 -2.18 6.16
CA SER A 176 -0.51 -1.06 6.35
C SER A 176 -1.08 0.25 5.80
N THR A 177 -1.74 0.20 4.65
CA THR A 177 -2.46 1.35 4.08
C THR A 177 -3.70 1.73 4.89
N THR A 178 -4.46 0.73 5.39
CA THR A 178 -5.67 0.97 6.20
C THR A 178 -5.37 1.67 7.52
N CYS A 179 -4.20 1.38 8.11
CA CYS A 179 -3.82 1.88 9.44
C CYS A 179 -3.07 3.23 9.39
N MET A 180 -2.75 3.72 8.19
CA MET A 180 -2.27 5.09 7.99
C MET A 180 -3.38 6.10 8.19
#